data_82de69fac918870a9b40e73066aba9be
#
_entry.id   82de69fac918870a9b40e73066aba9be
#
_cell.length_a   1.000
_cell.length_b   1.000
_cell.length_c   1.000
_cell.angle_alpha   90.00
_cell.angle_beta   90.00
_cell.angle_gamma   90.00
#
_symmetry.space_group_name_H-M   'P 1'
#
loop_
_entity.id
_entity.type
_entity.pdbx_description
1 polymer ?
#
loop_
_entity_poly.entity_id
_entity_poly.type
_entity_poly.pdbx_seq_one_letter_code
_entity_poly.pdbx_strand_id
1 'polypeptide(L)'
;MNEPAMNRSEGRAIFGLDASDYDIARMGYPAQLYDAIAARTGGSLAGRSVFEIGPGTGLVTRELLARGVERLVAVESDPELARLLSALAGGGDRLHVVNAPFEDADLGVDRFDVACAAASFHWLDTAPSLAKVHAALVPDGTLALWWNSYRNPHHGDLFAAAVLPLMAGLSFPPFQSAESHGSHDERFWRGELIRAGFGSIDHELVRAERTLTTAEVRALFGSYSFIRRLDREARERLLDAIALLAEREFGGVVPNVALTASYLCTAGPR
;
A
#
# COMPACT_ATOMS: atom_id res chain seq x y z
N MET A 1 -13.80 27.56 -0.10
CA MET A 1 -12.32 27.72 -0.30
C MET A 1 -11.79 26.34 -0.68
N ASN A 2 -11.21 26.20 -1.88
CA ASN A 2 -10.57 24.92 -2.25
C ASN A 2 -9.32 24.76 -1.37
N GLU A 3 -9.30 23.75 -0.52
CA GLU A 3 -8.06 23.36 0.15
C GLU A 3 -6.99 22.99 -0.89
N PRO A 4 -5.72 23.39 -0.68
CA PRO A 4 -4.67 23.01 -1.59
C PRO A 4 -4.55 21.49 -1.69
N ALA A 5 -4.18 20.97 -2.85
CA ALA A 5 -3.98 19.54 -3.06
C ALA A 5 -2.95 18.99 -2.03
N MET A 6 -3.23 17.81 -1.49
CA MET A 6 -2.32 17.14 -0.54
C MET A 6 -0.96 16.91 -1.19
N ASN A 7 0.11 17.37 -0.55
CA ASN A 7 1.45 17.04 -0.99
C ASN A 7 1.89 15.66 -0.44
N ARG A 8 2.96 15.09 -1.03
CA ARG A 8 3.44 13.74 -0.68
C ARG A 8 3.92 13.62 0.78
N SER A 9 4.56 14.66 1.32
CA SER A 9 5.08 14.65 2.69
C SER A 9 3.96 14.74 3.74
N GLU A 10 2.92 15.52 3.48
CA GLU A 10 1.72 15.59 4.33
C GLU A 10 1.00 14.24 4.39
N GLY A 11 0.89 13.56 3.24
CA GLY A 11 0.26 12.25 3.17
C GLY A 11 0.97 11.19 4.01
N ARG A 12 2.31 11.21 4.04
CA ARG A 12 3.11 10.28 4.86
C ARG A 12 2.90 10.47 6.36
N ALA A 13 2.74 11.71 6.83
CA ALA A 13 2.64 12.03 8.25
C ALA A 13 1.27 11.69 8.89
N ILE A 14 0.28 11.33 8.09
CA ILE A 14 -1.11 11.12 8.56
C ILE A 14 -1.35 9.69 9.10
N PHE A 15 -0.47 8.73 8.80
CA PHE A 15 -0.73 7.30 9.03
C PHE A 15 -0.47 6.81 10.46
N GLY A 16 0.36 7.48 11.27
CA GLY A 16 0.76 7.03 12.61
C GLY A 16 -0.31 7.10 13.72
N LEU A 17 -1.43 7.78 13.48
CA LEU A 17 -2.34 8.20 14.58
C LEU A 17 -3.37 7.15 15.03
N ASP A 18 -3.65 6.07 14.26
CA ASP A 18 -4.62 5.01 14.63
C ASP A 18 -4.29 3.69 13.91
N ALA A 19 -3.16 3.07 14.28
CA ALA A 19 -2.66 1.85 13.64
C ALA A 19 -3.58 0.63 13.81
N SER A 20 -4.34 0.53 14.93
CA SER A 20 -5.22 -0.61 15.21
C SER A 20 -6.43 -0.66 14.28
N ASP A 21 -7.06 0.48 13.99
CA ASP A 21 -8.23 0.54 13.13
C ASP A 21 -7.89 0.32 11.65
N TYR A 22 -6.64 0.62 11.29
CA TYR A 22 -6.12 0.42 9.93
C TYR A 22 -6.09 -1.07 9.55
N ASP A 23 -5.54 -1.93 10.41
CA ASP A 23 -5.41 -3.37 10.14
C ASP A 23 -6.77 -4.09 10.09
N ILE A 24 -7.73 -3.67 10.92
CA ILE A 24 -9.08 -4.26 10.96
C ILE A 24 -9.87 -3.90 9.71
N ALA A 25 -9.71 -2.68 9.22
CA ALA A 25 -10.52 -2.15 8.13
C ALA A 25 -10.02 -2.57 6.74
N ARG A 26 -8.73 -2.83 6.59
CA ARG A 26 -8.14 -3.13 5.28
C ARG A 26 -8.01 -4.63 5.06
N MET A 27 -8.34 -5.07 3.84
CA MET A 27 -8.08 -6.44 3.42
C MET A 27 -6.58 -6.66 3.30
N GLY A 28 -6.12 -7.85 3.73
CA GLY A 28 -4.80 -8.34 3.38
C GLY A 28 -4.62 -8.48 1.87
N TYR A 29 -3.43 -8.83 1.46
CA TYR A 29 -3.13 -9.05 0.05
C TYR A 29 -3.30 -10.53 -0.31
N PRO A 30 -3.67 -10.86 -1.56
CA PRO A 30 -3.85 -12.24 -1.99
C PRO A 30 -2.57 -13.07 -1.79
N ALA A 31 -2.71 -14.31 -1.29
CA ALA A 31 -1.56 -15.21 -1.12
C ALA A 31 -0.81 -15.46 -2.43
N GLN A 32 -1.55 -15.50 -3.55
CA GLN A 32 -1.01 -15.67 -4.90
C GLN A 32 0.04 -14.61 -5.28
N LEU A 33 -0.08 -13.39 -4.74
CA LEU A 33 0.91 -12.34 -4.95
C LEU A 33 2.28 -12.74 -4.38
N TYR A 34 2.30 -13.23 -3.14
CA TYR A 34 3.54 -13.70 -2.50
C TYR A 34 4.10 -14.95 -3.18
N ASP A 35 3.22 -15.82 -3.69
CA ASP A 35 3.61 -17.00 -4.45
C ASP A 35 4.23 -16.61 -5.80
N ALA A 36 3.70 -15.57 -6.46
CA ALA A 36 4.27 -15.00 -7.68
C ALA A 36 5.66 -14.35 -7.42
N ILE A 37 5.84 -13.66 -6.30
CA ILE A 37 7.15 -13.14 -5.88
C ILE A 37 8.13 -14.30 -5.63
N ALA A 38 7.69 -15.34 -4.91
CA ALA A 38 8.49 -16.54 -4.65
C ALA A 38 8.92 -17.25 -5.94
N ALA A 39 8.02 -17.36 -6.92
CA ALA A 39 8.32 -17.99 -8.21
C ALA A 39 9.47 -17.30 -8.94
N ARG A 40 9.59 -15.96 -8.83
CA ARG A 40 10.70 -15.18 -9.41
C ARG A 40 12.01 -15.33 -8.66
N THR A 41 11.99 -15.83 -7.43
CA THR A 41 13.17 -16.03 -6.58
C THR A 41 13.56 -17.50 -6.43
N GLY A 42 13.20 -18.34 -7.40
CA GLY A 42 13.51 -19.77 -7.39
C GLY A 42 12.52 -20.64 -6.63
N GLY A 43 11.28 -20.17 -6.47
CA GLY A 43 10.16 -20.92 -5.90
C GLY A 43 9.96 -20.72 -4.38
N SER A 44 10.80 -19.94 -3.71
CA SER A 44 10.68 -19.70 -2.27
C SER A 44 11.23 -18.34 -1.86
N LEU A 45 10.58 -17.72 -0.86
CA LEU A 45 11.10 -16.56 -0.14
C LEU A 45 12.00 -16.94 1.04
N ALA A 46 12.01 -18.22 1.43
CA ALA A 46 12.87 -18.69 2.52
C ALA A 46 14.35 -18.50 2.16
N GLY A 47 15.12 -17.96 3.11
CA GLY A 47 16.55 -17.68 2.92
C GLY A 47 16.85 -16.44 2.08
N ARG A 48 15.85 -15.66 1.67
CA ARG A 48 16.02 -14.44 0.86
C ARG A 48 16.26 -13.21 1.72
N SER A 49 17.05 -12.27 1.17
CA SER A 49 17.22 -10.93 1.72
C SER A 49 16.24 -9.98 1.03
N VAL A 50 15.37 -9.36 1.82
CA VAL A 50 14.28 -8.52 1.33
C VAL A 50 14.37 -7.12 1.94
N PHE A 51 14.02 -6.07 1.20
CA PHE A 51 13.65 -4.80 1.81
C PHE A 51 12.24 -4.39 1.46
N GLU A 52 11.57 -3.80 2.44
CA GLU A 52 10.18 -3.33 2.36
C GLU A 52 10.14 -1.82 2.53
N ILE A 53 9.45 -1.14 1.60
CA ILE A 53 9.30 0.31 1.59
C ILE A 53 7.93 0.69 2.16
N GLY A 54 7.93 1.43 3.27
CA GLY A 54 6.70 1.88 3.93
C GLY A 54 5.85 0.72 4.45
N PRO A 55 6.38 -0.12 5.34
CA PRO A 55 5.69 -1.29 5.89
C PRO A 55 4.43 -0.94 6.70
N GLY A 56 4.33 0.31 7.19
CA GLY A 56 3.19 0.75 7.98
C GLY A 56 3.02 -0.06 9.26
N THR A 57 1.85 -0.66 9.44
CA THR A 57 1.54 -1.52 10.59
C THR A 57 2.20 -2.91 10.52
N GLY A 58 2.92 -3.23 9.43
CA GLY A 58 3.63 -4.48 9.25
C GLY A 58 2.78 -5.63 8.70
N LEU A 59 1.71 -5.34 7.99
CA LEU A 59 0.86 -6.36 7.36
C LEU A 59 1.67 -7.27 6.43
N VAL A 60 2.48 -6.69 5.56
CA VAL A 60 3.36 -7.43 4.63
C VAL A 60 4.60 -7.95 5.33
N THR A 61 5.17 -7.18 6.26
CA THR A 61 6.30 -7.59 7.10
C THR A 61 6.05 -8.95 7.77
N ARG A 62 4.88 -9.10 8.40
CA ARG A 62 4.47 -10.37 9.07
C ARG A 62 4.42 -11.54 8.09
N GLU A 63 3.84 -11.33 6.93
CA GLU A 63 3.71 -12.36 5.89
C GLU A 63 5.08 -12.78 5.33
N LEU A 64 5.97 -11.83 5.06
CA LEU A 64 7.32 -12.11 4.60
C LEU A 64 8.12 -12.92 5.63
N LEU A 65 8.03 -12.54 6.91
CA LEU A 65 8.67 -13.27 8.00
C LEU A 65 8.11 -14.69 8.17
N ALA A 66 6.78 -14.86 8.03
CA ALA A 66 6.11 -16.16 8.07
C ALA A 66 6.54 -17.08 6.92
N ARG A 67 6.86 -16.49 5.75
CA ARG A 67 7.39 -17.22 4.59
C ARG A 67 8.89 -17.51 4.65
N GLY A 68 9.52 -17.23 5.78
CA GLY A 68 10.90 -17.65 6.05
C GLY A 68 11.98 -16.73 5.46
N VAL A 69 11.66 -15.49 5.14
CA VAL A 69 12.68 -14.48 4.75
C VAL A 69 13.78 -14.45 5.82
N GLU A 70 15.03 -14.56 5.39
CA GLU A 70 16.19 -14.62 6.29
C GLU A 70 16.56 -13.24 6.84
N ARG A 71 16.50 -12.22 5.98
CA ARG A 71 16.77 -10.84 6.35
C ARG A 71 15.73 -9.92 5.74
N LEU A 72 15.04 -9.16 6.57
CA LEU A 72 14.06 -8.16 6.16
C LEU A 72 14.48 -6.79 6.68
N VAL A 73 14.75 -5.87 5.77
CA VAL A 73 14.98 -4.45 6.10
C VAL A 73 13.69 -3.69 5.81
N ALA A 74 13.06 -3.15 6.84
CA ALA A 74 11.80 -2.41 6.76
C ALA A 74 12.09 -0.90 6.93
N VAL A 75 11.88 -0.11 5.86
CA VAL A 75 12.13 1.34 5.87
C VAL A 75 10.83 2.07 6.11
N GLU A 76 10.68 2.66 7.31
CA GLU A 76 9.48 3.36 7.75
C GLU A 76 9.81 4.77 8.23
N SER A 77 9.13 5.75 7.64
CA SER A 77 9.37 7.16 7.95
C SER A 77 8.68 7.64 9.23
N ASP A 78 7.54 7.02 9.58
CA ASP A 78 6.80 7.36 10.78
C ASP A 78 7.43 6.68 12.01
N PRO A 79 7.87 7.45 13.03
CA PRO A 79 8.58 6.89 14.19
C PRO A 79 7.68 5.99 15.06
N GLU A 80 6.37 6.24 15.12
CA GLU A 80 5.45 5.42 15.91
C GLU A 80 5.22 4.07 15.23
N LEU A 81 5.02 4.06 13.90
CA LEU A 81 4.92 2.82 13.12
C LEU A 81 6.24 2.03 13.16
N ALA A 82 7.39 2.71 13.05
CA ALA A 82 8.70 2.06 13.17
C ALA A 82 8.89 1.40 14.55
N ARG A 83 8.42 2.05 15.62
CA ARG A 83 8.43 1.50 16.99
C ARG A 83 7.52 0.26 17.09
N LEU A 84 6.32 0.30 16.52
CA LEU A 84 5.39 -0.83 16.49
C LEU A 84 5.98 -2.01 15.70
N LEU A 85 6.59 -1.76 14.55
CA LEU A 85 7.27 -2.76 13.75
C LEU A 85 8.42 -3.44 14.51
N SER A 86 9.23 -2.65 15.20
CA SER A 86 10.33 -3.18 16.01
C SER A 86 9.84 -4.10 17.13
N ALA A 87 8.65 -3.84 17.67
CA ALA A 87 8.01 -4.70 18.66
C ALA A 87 7.45 -6.01 18.06
N LEU A 88 7.09 -6.04 16.76
CA LEU A 88 6.64 -7.26 16.08
C LEU A 88 7.75 -8.31 15.97
N ALA A 89 8.97 -7.88 15.88
CA ALA A 89 10.12 -8.78 15.69
C ALA A 89 10.36 -9.75 16.87
N GLY A 90 9.77 -9.49 18.04
CA GLY A 90 9.81 -10.41 19.18
C GLY A 90 11.21 -10.90 19.57
N GLY A 91 12.26 -10.09 19.33
CA GLY A 91 13.66 -10.46 19.56
C GLY A 91 14.30 -11.31 18.45
N GLY A 92 13.71 -11.39 17.26
CA GLY A 92 14.33 -12.08 16.13
C GLY A 92 15.31 -11.20 15.35
N ASP A 93 16.49 -11.73 15.01
CA ASP A 93 17.54 -11.01 14.28
C ASP A 93 17.20 -10.78 12.78
N ARG A 94 16.06 -11.27 12.32
CA ARG A 94 15.67 -11.23 10.91
C ARG A 94 15.10 -9.90 10.45
N LEU A 95 14.46 -9.12 11.34
CA LEU A 95 13.85 -7.83 11.01
C LEU A 95 14.71 -6.67 11.48
N HIS A 96 15.10 -5.83 10.53
CA HIS A 96 15.80 -4.57 10.79
C HIS A 96 14.92 -3.40 10.39
N VAL A 97 14.44 -2.64 11.35
CA VAL A 97 13.63 -1.44 11.08
C VAL A 97 14.53 -0.23 10.96
N VAL A 98 14.43 0.45 9.82
CA VAL A 98 15.13 1.72 9.56
C VAL A 98 14.10 2.83 9.64
N ASN A 99 14.13 3.61 10.71
CA ASN A 99 13.25 4.77 10.85
C ASN A 99 13.86 5.98 10.14
N ALA A 100 13.54 6.11 8.87
CA ALA A 100 13.97 7.22 8.01
C ALA A 100 13.02 7.35 6.81
N PRO A 101 12.95 8.53 6.15
CA PRO A 101 12.43 8.62 4.79
C PRO A 101 13.18 7.65 3.87
N PHE A 102 12.47 7.04 2.92
CA PHE A 102 13.10 6.09 2.00
C PHE A 102 14.27 6.71 1.22
N GLU A 103 14.13 7.98 0.90
CA GLU A 103 15.15 8.76 0.18
C GLU A 103 16.49 8.79 0.93
N ASP A 104 16.44 8.83 2.27
CA ASP A 104 17.61 8.96 3.15
C ASP A 104 18.17 7.62 3.65
N ALA A 105 17.41 6.53 3.51
CA ALA A 105 17.83 5.20 3.97
C ALA A 105 19.01 4.68 3.15
N ASP A 106 20.09 4.23 3.80
CA ASP A 106 21.20 3.53 3.12
C ASP A 106 20.87 2.04 2.98
N LEU A 107 20.61 1.61 1.76
CA LEU A 107 20.33 0.20 1.41
C LEU A 107 21.56 -0.52 0.86
N GLY A 108 22.63 0.22 0.52
CA GLY A 108 23.79 -0.32 -0.18
C GLY A 108 23.48 -0.71 -1.63
N VAL A 109 24.38 -1.46 -2.23
CA VAL A 109 24.32 -1.91 -3.63
C VAL A 109 24.38 -3.43 -3.67
N ASP A 110 23.59 -4.08 -4.54
CA ASP A 110 23.57 -5.54 -4.72
C ASP A 110 23.37 -6.33 -3.40
N ARG A 111 22.42 -5.91 -2.57
CA ARG A 111 22.22 -6.42 -1.22
C ARG A 111 20.98 -7.29 -1.05
N PHE A 112 19.99 -7.16 -1.93
CA PHE A 112 18.67 -7.72 -1.73
C PHE A 112 18.20 -8.54 -2.93
N ASP A 113 17.63 -9.70 -2.66
CA ASP A 113 16.97 -10.55 -3.67
C ASP A 113 15.63 -9.96 -4.10
N VAL A 114 14.92 -9.31 -3.15
CA VAL A 114 13.59 -8.74 -3.36
C VAL A 114 13.49 -7.36 -2.76
N ALA A 115 12.88 -6.47 -3.50
CA ALA A 115 12.34 -5.19 -3.03
C ALA A 115 10.83 -5.21 -3.10
N CYS A 116 10.14 -4.70 -2.09
CA CYS A 116 8.69 -4.61 -2.16
C CYS A 116 8.14 -3.31 -1.56
N ALA A 117 6.99 -2.89 -2.10
CA ALA A 117 6.23 -1.76 -1.58
C ALA A 117 4.73 -2.01 -1.76
N ALA A 118 4.02 -2.07 -0.63
CA ALA A 118 2.58 -2.28 -0.57
C ALA A 118 1.87 -0.97 -0.24
N ALA A 119 1.12 -0.41 -1.17
CA ALA A 119 0.35 0.83 -1.02
C ALA A 119 1.17 2.02 -0.46
N SER A 120 2.48 2.05 -0.70
CA SER A 120 3.41 3.06 -0.18
C SER A 120 4.19 3.80 -1.27
N PHE A 121 4.57 3.14 -2.37
CA PHE A 121 5.49 3.68 -3.38
C PHE A 121 4.98 4.96 -4.06
N HIS A 122 3.68 5.15 -4.17
CA HIS A 122 3.07 6.34 -4.77
C HIS A 122 3.32 7.64 -3.97
N TRP A 123 3.80 7.54 -2.74
CA TRP A 123 4.22 8.67 -1.93
C TRP A 123 5.64 9.16 -2.26
N LEU A 124 6.41 8.39 -3.01
CA LEU A 124 7.80 8.66 -3.36
C LEU A 124 7.91 9.43 -4.68
N ASP A 125 9.04 10.07 -4.89
CA ASP A 125 9.42 10.52 -6.23
C ASP A 125 9.81 9.30 -7.06
N THR A 126 9.02 9.00 -8.09
CA THR A 126 9.05 7.70 -8.77
C THR A 126 10.40 7.39 -9.39
N ALA A 127 10.96 8.29 -10.20
CA ALA A 127 12.18 8.01 -10.96
C ALA A 127 13.43 7.81 -10.06
N PRO A 128 13.77 8.72 -9.12
CA PRO A 128 14.91 8.51 -8.25
C PRO A 128 14.71 7.33 -7.30
N SER A 129 13.47 7.06 -6.85
CA SER A 129 13.19 5.93 -5.98
C SER A 129 13.35 4.60 -6.69
N LEU A 130 12.89 4.48 -7.94
CA LEU A 130 13.12 3.27 -8.75
C LEU A 130 14.61 3.05 -9.04
N ALA A 131 15.36 4.11 -9.32
CA ALA A 131 16.81 4.00 -9.51
C ALA A 131 17.52 3.50 -8.23
N LYS A 132 17.12 3.99 -7.06
CA LYS A 132 17.64 3.53 -5.76
C LYS A 132 17.29 2.07 -5.48
N VAL A 133 16.05 1.66 -5.77
CA VAL A 133 15.62 0.27 -5.67
C VAL A 133 16.44 -0.63 -6.58
N HIS A 134 16.61 -0.23 -7.86
CA HIS A 134 17.39 -0.99 -8.82
C HIS A 134 18.85 -1.17 -8.37
N ALA A 135 19.46 -0.13 -7.79
CA ALA A 135 20.82 -0.19 -7.26
C ALA A 135 20.95 -1.14 -6.06
N ALA A 136 19.94 -1.21 -5.19
CA ALA A 136 19.96 -2.06 -3.99
C ALA A 136 19.71 -3.54 -4.28
N LEU A 137 19.04 -3.87 -5.40
CA LEU A 137 18.77 -5.24 -5.82
C LEU A 137 20.03 -5.88 -6.43
N VAL A 138 20.20 -7.17 -6.15
CA VAL A 138 21.18 -7.99 -6.89
C VAL A 138 20.80 -8.08 -8.37
N PRO A 139 21.73 -8.40 -9.29
CA PRO A 139 21.39 -8.73 -10.67
C PRO A 139 20.28 -9.79 -10.70
N ASP A 140 19.26 -9.58 -11.54
CA ASP A 140 18.06 -10.40 -11.63
C ASP A 140 17.18 -10.41 -10.36
N GLY A 141 17.45 -9.53 -9.41
CA GLY A 141 16.60 -9.34 -8.22
C GLY A 141 15.21 -8.84 -8.58
N THR A 142 14.23 -9.15 -7.75
CA THR A 142 12.82 -8.87 -8.02
C THR A 142 12.35 -7.60 -7.32
N LEU A 143 11.70 -6.71 -8.07
CA LEU A 143 10.87 -5.63 -7.51
C LEU A 143 9.39 -6.03 -7.59
N ALA A 144 8.68 -5.90 -6.47
CA ALA A 144 7.23 -6.09 -6.38
C ALA A 144 6.55 -4.83 -5.84
N LEU A 145 5.72 -4.21 -6.65
CA LEU A 145 4.88 -3.07 -6.27
C LEU A 145 3.42 -3.49 -6.34
N TRP A 146 2.62 -3.17 -5.30
CA TRP A 146 1.19 -3.47 -5.35
C TRP A 146 0.37 -2.55 -4.47
N TRP A 147 -0.94 -2.45 -4.81
CA TRP A 147 -1.89 -1.62 -4.10
C TRP A 147 -3.25 -2.30 -4.04
N ASN A 148 -3.89 -2.25 -2.89
CA ASN A 148 -5.33 -2.45 -2.81
C ASN A 148 -6.02 -1.11 -3.06
N SER A 149 -6.85 -1.07 -4.08
CA SER A 149 -7.78 0.03 -4.30
C SER A 149 -9.20 -0.42 -3.94
N TYR A 150 -9.89 0.42 -3.22
CA TYR A 150 -11.29 0.26 -2.85
C TYR A 150 -12.09 1.36 -3.52
N ARG A 151 -13.41 1.26 -3.51
CA ARG A 151 -14.30 2.29 -4.04
C ARG A 151 -14.17 2.46 -5.55
N ASN A 152 -14.20 1.36 -6.29
CA ASN A 152 -14.20 1.45 -7.75
C ASN A 152 -15.61 1.11 -8.30
N PRO A 153 -16.44 2.10 -8.61
CA PRO A 153 -17.81 1.88 -9.09
C PRO A 153 -17.83 1.18 -10.46
N HIS A 154 -16.79 1.32 -11.26
CA HIS A 154 -16.69 0.68 -12.58
C HIS A 154 -16.50 -0.84 -12.51
N HIS A 155 -16.16 -1.37 -11.35
CA HIS A 155 -16.00 -2.80 -11.11
C HIS A 155 -17.15 -3.42 -10.29
N GLY A 156 -18.33 -2.78 -10.32
CA GLY A 156 -19.55 -3.34 -9.71
C GLY A 156 -19.63 -3.13 -8.18
N ASP A 157 -18.85 -2.22 -7.61
CA ASP A 157 -18.98 -1.82 -6.23
C ASP A 157 -20.14 -0.83 -6.07
N LEU A 158 -21.33 -1.38 -5.77
CA LEU A 158 -22.56 -0.58 -5.61
C LEU A 158 -22.47 0.40 -4.44
N PHE A 159 -21.79 0.03 -3.37
CA PHE A 159 -21.62 0.92 -2.24
C PHE A 159 -20.66 2.07 -2.58
N ALA A 160 -19.58 1.79 -3.30
CA ALA A 160 -18.69 2.82 -3.80
C ALA A 160 -19.45 3.85 -4.64
N ALA A 161 -20.34 3.39 -5.54
CA ALA A 161 -21.17 4.29 -6.34
C ALA A 161 -22.11 5.15 -5.49
N ALA A 162 -22.73 4.57 -4.46
CA ALA A 162 -23.64 5.27 -3.56
C ALA A 162 -22.94 6.32 -2.66
N VAL A 163 -21.67 6.10 -2.32
CA VAL A 163 -20.87 7.02 -1.49
C VAL A 163 -20.31 8.20 -2.30
N LEU A 164 -20.16 8.09 -3.62
CA LEU A 164 -19.56 9.16 -4.46
C LEU A 164 -20.14 10.55 -4.19
N PRO A 165 -21.47 10.76 -4.09
CA PRO A 165 -22.04 12.08 -3.82
C PRO A 165 -21.58 12.67 -2.47
N LEU A 166 -21.38 11.83 -1.45
CA LEU A 166 -20.93 12.27 -0.13
C LEU A 166 -19.45 12.73 -0.14
N MET A 167 -18.69 12.27 -1.12
CA MET A 167 -17.29 12.64 -1.29
C MET A 167 -17.09 13.83 -2.24
N ALA A 168 -18.18 14.41 -2.76
CA ALA A 168 -18.10 15.56 -3.63
C ALA A 168 -17.41 16.74 -2.93
N GLY A 169 -16.44 17.36 -3.59
CA GLY A 169 -15.68 18.49 -3.06
C GLY A 169 -14.48 18.10 -2.18
N LEU A 170 -14.24 16.82 -1.92
CA LEU A 170 -13.01 16.39 -1.23
C LEU A 170 -11.78 16.52 -2.14
N SER A 171 -10.67 16.93 -1.54
CA SER A 171 -9.36 16.95 -2.21
C SER A 171 -8.68 15.60 -2.10
N PHE A 172 -8.46 14.93 -3.23
CA PHE A 172 -7.76 13.64 -3.28
C PHE A 172 -6.25 13.83 -3.46
N PRO A 173 -5.42 12.84 -3.02
CA PRO A 173 -4.01 12.80 -3.37
C PRO A 173 -3.80 12.80 -4.90
N PRO A 174 -2.64 13.30 -5.40
CA PRO A 174 -2.40 13.45 -6.84
C PRO A 174 -2.55 12.17 -7.68
N PHE A 175 -2.38 11.00 -7.06
CA PHE A 175 -2.50 9.67 -7.69
C PHE A 175 -3.88 9.03 -7.50
N GLN A 176 -4.85 9.75 -6.93
CA GLN A 176 -6.21 9.27 -6.68
C GLN A 176 -7.26 10.26 -7.18
N SER A 177 -8.42 9.71 -7.55
CA SER A 177 -9.68 10.43 -7.69
C SER A 177 -10.77 9.73 -6.90
N ALA A 178 -11.99 10.28 -6.92
CA ALA A 178 -13.14 9.60 -6.33
C ALA A 178 -13.44 8.24 -6.98
N GLU A 179 -13.08 8.07 -8.26
CA GLU A 179 -13.45 6.94 -9.11
C GLU A 179 -12.28 6.01 -9.47
N SER A 180 -11.03 6.46 -9.31
CA SER A 180 -9.86 5.70 -9.76
C SER A 180 -8.66 5.85 -8.83
N HIS A 181 -7.75 4.89 -8.93
CA HIS A 181 -6.46 4.89 -8.25
C HIS A 181 -5.33 4.78 -9.28
N GLY A 182 -4.28 5.60 -9.14
CA GLY A 182 -3.17 5.64 -10.09
C GLY A 182 -2.39 4.34 -10.26
N SER A 183 -2.56 3.37 -9.33
CA SER A 183 -1.98 2.02 -9.48
C SER A 183 -2.54 1.24 -10.68
N HIS A 184 -3.71 1.64 -11.21
CA HIS A 184 -4.32 0.99 -12.38
C HIS A 184 -3.79 1.53 -13.71
N ASP A 185 -2.96 2.57 -13.71
CA ASP A 185 -2.32 3.07 -14.93
C ASP A 185 -1.10 2.20 -15.30
N GLU A 186 -1.40 1.06 -15.93
CA GLU A 186 -0.37 0.11 -16.38
C GLU A 186 0.64 0.78 -17.31
N ARG A 187 0.19 1.65 -18.20
CA ARG A 187 1.07 2.33 -19.15
C ARG A 187 2.10 3.20 -18.45
N PHE A 188 1.65 3.95 -17.45
CA PHE A 188 2.53 4.78 -16.63
C PHE A 188 3.56 3.92 -15.89
N TRP A 189 3.11 2.94 -15.11
CA TRP A 189 4.01 2.13 -14.29
C TRP A 189 4.98 1.32 -15.14
N ARG A 190 4.51 0.68 -16.20
CA ARG A 190 5.39 -0.06 -17.12
C ARG A 190 6.43 0.86 -17.74
N GLY A 191 6.07 2.08 -18.14
CA GLY A 191 6.99 3.06 -18.67
C GLY A 191 8.06 3.50 -17.67
N GLU A 192 7.68 3.77 -16.41
CA GLU A 192 8.63 4.14 -15.35
C GLU A 192 9.59 2.99 -15.00
N LEU A 193 9.07 1.76 -14.89
CA LEU A 193 9.87 0.58 -14.60
C LEU A 193 10.91 0.31 -15.70
N ILE A 194 10.52 0.38 -16.97
CA ILE A 194 11.46 0.22 -18.11
C ILE A 194 12.53 1.31 -18.08
N ARG A 195 12.17 2.58 -17.87
CA ARG A 195 13.15 3.68 -17.78
C ARG A 195 14.14 3.51 -16.64
N ALA A 196 13.72 2.88 -15.55
CA ALA A 196 14.57 2.59 -14.42
C ALA A 196 15.43 1.32 -14.55
N GLY A 197 15.37 0.63 -15.70
CA GLY A 197 16.21 -0.55 -15.98
C GLY A 197 15.57 -1.88 -15.60
N PHE A 198 14.28 -1.90 -15.26
CA PHE A 198 13.57 -3.15 -14.97
C PHE A 198 13.02 -3.80 -16.25
N GLY A 199 13.08 -5.13 -16.30
CA GLY A 199 12.52 -5.97 -17.36
C GLY A 199 11.58 -7.03 -16.83
N SER A 200 11.10 -7.90 -17.72
CA SER A 200 10.19 -9.01 -17.38
C SER A 200 9.01 -8.56 -16.50
N ILE A 201 8.34 -7.48 -16.92
CA ILE A 201 7.29 -6.82 -16.13
C ILE A 201 5.97 -7.57 -16.30
N ASP A 202 5.50 -8.20 -15.22
CA ASP A 202 4.14 -8.75 -15.11
C ASP A 202 3.25 -7.73 -14.40
N HIS A 203 2.02 -7.60 -14.89
CA HIS A 203 0.98 -6.82 -14.25
C HIS A 203 -0.25 -7.70 -14.07
N GLU A 204 -0.78 -7.70 -12.87
CA GLU A 204 -2.02 -8.41 -12.54
C GLU A 204 -3.00 -7.48 -11.81
N LEU A 205 -4.27 -7.69 -12.07
CA LEU A 205 -5.37 -7.06 -11.35
C LEU A 205 -6.24 -8.14 -10.73
N VAL A 206 -6.10 -8.36 -9.44
CA VAL A 206 -6.85 -9.38 -8.69
C VAL A 206 -8.03 -8.73 -7.97
N ARG A 207 -9.24 -9.25 -8.24
CA ARG A 207 -10.47 -8.82 -7.57
C ARG A 207 -10.74 -9.70 -6.36
N ALA A 208 -10.93 -9.07 -5.20
CA ALA A 208 -11.38 -9.71 -3.98
C ALA A 208 -12.63 -9.03 -3.45
N GLU A 209 -13.53 -9.81 -2.87
CA GLU A 209 -14.77 -9.31 -2.28
C GLU A 209 -14.89 -9.80 -0.84
N ARG A 210 -15.44 -8.94 0.00
CA ARG A 210 -15.94 -9.28 1.33
C ARG A 210 -17.15 -8.43 1.64
N THR A 211 -17.88 -8.79 2.67
CA THR A 211 -18.90 -7.90 3.28
C THR A 211 -18.28 -7.17 4.45
N LEU A 212 -18.73 -5.93 4.65
CA LEU A 212 -18.39 -5.10 5.80
C LEU A 212 -19.64 -4.79 6.61
N THR A 213 -19.52 -4.82 7.90
CA THR A 213 -20.49 -4.19 8.81
C THR A 213 -20.40 -2.68 8.73
N THR A 214 -21.42 -1.96 9.17
CA THR A 214 -21.39 -0.49 9.26
C THR A 214 -20.18 0.03 10.04
N ALA A 215 -19.79 -0.65 11.13
CA ALA A 215 -18.61 -0.28 11.90
C ALA A 215 -17.30 -0.44 11.10
N GLU A 216 -17.15 -1.53 10.35
CA GLU A 216 -15.99 -1.76 9.48
C GLU A 216 -15.95 -0.78 8.30
N VAL A 217 -17.11 -0.41 7.74
CA VAL A 217 -17.22 0.64 6.73
C VAL A 217 -16.68 1.96 7.27
N ARG A 218 -17.15 2.36 8.47
CA ARG A 218 -16.70 3.59 9.13
C ARG A 218 -15.17 3.57 9.36
N ALA A 219 -14.63 2.46 9.85
CA ALA A 219 -13.19 2.28 10.06
C ALA A 219 -12.41 2.34 8.74
N LEU A 220 -12.90 1.66 7.68
CA LEU A 220 -12.27 1.69 6.35
C LEU A 220 -12.19 3.11 5.80
N PHE A 221 -13.31 3.85 5.79
CA PHE A 221 -13.34 5.22 5.29
C PHE A 221 -12.50 6.15 6.18
N GLY A 222 -12.54 5.99 7.51
CA GLY A 222 -11.70 6.71 8.46
C GLY A 222 -10.20 6.46 8.25
N SER A 223 -9.81 5.37 7.60
CA SER A 223 -8.41 5.06 7.29
C SER A 223 -7.86 5.80 6.05
N TYR A 224 -8.71 6.43 5.24
CA TYR A 224 -8.25 7.13 4.05
C TYR A 224 -7.59 8.47 4.37
N SER A 225 -6.42 8.73 3.79
CA SER A 225 -5.63 9.94 4.05
C SER A 225 -6.41 11.23 3.77
N PHE A 226 -7.19 11.27 2.70
CA PHE A 226 -7.99 12.44 2.32
C PHE A 226 -9.19 12.68 3.26
N ILE A 227 -9.68 11.67 3.99
CA ILE A 227 -10.69 11.82 5.05
C ILE A 227 -10.02 12.20 6.38
N ARG A 228 -8.88 11.62 6.70
CA ARG A 228 -8.10 11.99 7.91
C ARG A 228 -7.65 13.44 7.92
N ARG A 229 -7.46 14.04 6.76
CA ARG A 229 -7.09 15.44 6.60
C ARG A 229 -8.19 16.42 6.98
N LEU A 230 -9.43 16.02 6.94
CA LEU A 230 -10.56 16.85 7.37
C LEU A 230 -10.43 17.21 8.85
N ASP A 231 -10.89 18.39 9.21
CA ASP A 231 -11.08 18.72 10.62
C ASP A 231 -11.97 17.66 11.30
N ARG A 232 -11.85 17.57 12.63
CA ARG A 232 -12.53 16.52 13.39
C ARG A 232 -14.06 16.51 13.15
N GLU A 233 -14.67 17.69 13.10
CA GLU A 233 -16.13 17.79 12.98
C GLU A 233 -16.61 17.42 11.57
N ALA A 234 -15.92 17.88 10.52
CA ALA A 234 -16.22 17.52 9.13
C ALA A 234 -15.99 16.02 8.89
N ARG A 235 -14.92 15.47 9.45
CA ARG A 235 -14.61 14.03 9.36
C ARG A 235 -15.71 13.18 10.00
N GLU A 236 -16.11 13.50 11.24
CA GLU A 236 -17.15 12.74 11.92
C GLU A 236 -18.49 12.84 11.19
N ARG A 237 -18.90 14.03 10.73
CA ARG A 237 -20.11 14.20 9.93
C ARG A 237 -20.11 13.34 8.66
N LEU A 238 -18.97 13.28 7.95
CA LEU A 238 -18.84 12.46 6.75
C LEU A 238 -18.94 10.98 7.07
N LEU A 239 -18.22 10.53 8.10
CA LEU A 239 -18.24 9.12 8.52
C LEU A 239 -19.61 8.69 9.02
N ASP A 240 -20.34 9.57 9.72
CA ASP A 240 -21.73 9.32 10.14
C ASP A 240 -22.67 9.24 8.95
N ALA A 241 -22.52 10.10 7.94
CA ALA A 241 -23.32 10.05 6.72
C ALA A 241 -23.09 8.76 5.92
N ILE A 242 -21.82 8.31 5.83
CA ILE A 242 -21.46 7.04 5.18
C ILE A 242 -22.04 5.85 5.97
N ALA A 243 -21.93 5.85 7.28
CA ALA A 243 -22.52 4.82 8.14
C ALA A 243 -24.04 4.75 8.00
N LEU A 244 -24.70 5.90 7.98
CA LEU A 244 -26.17 5.99 7.80
C LEU A 244 -26.59 5.46 6.42
N LEU A 245 -25.83 5.74 5.36
CA LEU A 245 -26.04 5.19 4.03
C LEU A 245 -25.94 3.67 4.04
N ALA A 246 -24.90 3.10 4.70
CA ALA A 246 -24.73 1.67 4.86
C ALA A 246 -25.94 1.00 5.53
N GLU A 247 -26.48 1.62 6.60
CA GLU A 247 -27.65 1.10 7.29
C GLU A 247 -28.92 1.19 6.43
N ARG A 248 -29.19 2.35 5.83
CA ARG A 248 -30.47 2.62 5.15
C ARG A 248 -30.60 1.91 3.81
N GLU A 249 -29.54 1.86 3.01
CA GLU A 249 -29.60 1.35 1.66
C GLU A 249 -29.05 -0.07 1.51
N PHE A 250 -28.21 -0.52 2.47
CA PHE A 250 -27.56 -1.83 2.42
C PHE A 250 -27.88 -2.73 3.64
N GLY A 251 -28.74 -2.26 4.57
CA GLY A 251 -29.14 -3.06 5.73
C GLY A 251 -28.00 -3.34 6.72
N GLY A 252 -26.98 -2.47 6.77
CA GLY A 252 -25.83 -2.59 7.67
C GLY A 252 -24.78 -3.63 7.25
N VAL A 253 -24.97 -4.29 6.10
CA VAL A 253 -24.01 -5.25 5.54
C VAL A 253 -23.68 -4.84 4.10
N VAL A 254 -22.51 -4.31 3.92
CA VAL A 254 -22.09 -3.65 2.69
C VAL A 254 -21.13 -4.56 1.89
N PRO A 255 -21.38 -4.80 0.59
CA PRO A 255 -20.37 -5.42 -0.26
C PRO A 255 -19.17 -4.47 -0.41
N ASN A 256 -17.98 -5.00 -0.25
CA ASN A 256 -16.74 -4.26 -0.43
C ASN A 256 -15.86 -4.99 -1.43
N VAL A 257 -15.55 -4.31 -2.53
CA VAL A 257 -14.68 -4.82 -3.59
C VAL A 257 -13.31 -4.19 -3.46
N ALA A 258 -12.29 -5.00 -3.29
CA ALA A 258 -10.90 -4.60 -3.39
C ALA A 258 -10.31 -5.08 -4.72
N LEU A 259 -9.61 -4.19 -5.41
CA LEU A 259 -8.78 -4.53 -6.57
C LEU A 259 -7.32 -4.41 -6.16
N THR A 260 -6.60 -5.52 -6.19
CA THR A 260 -5.16 -5.54 -5.99
C THR A 260 -4.49 -5.42 -7.33
N ALA A 261 -3.92 -4.25 -7.64
CA ALA A 261 -3.04 -4.07 -8.79
C ALA A 261 -1.62 -4.37 -8.37
N SER A 262 -0.92 -5.24 -9.09
CA SER A 262 0.48 -5.61 -8.83
C SER A 262 1.35 -5.48 -10.06
N TYR A 263 2.61 -5.11 -9.84
CA TYR A 263 3.68 -5.06 -10.84
C TYR A 263 4.88 -5.80 -10.28
N LEU A 264 5.23 -6.91 -10.91
CA LEU A 264 6.41 -7.69 -10.58
C LEU A 264 7.40 -7.57 -11.73
N CYS A 265 8.64 -7.22 -11.44
CA CYS A 265 9.66 -7.05 -12.47
C CYS A 265 11.04 -7.46 -11.96
N THR A 266 11.95 -7.65 -12.89
CA THR A 266 13.34 -8.10 -12.63
C THR A 266 14.30 -6.95 -12.89
N ALA A 267 15.24 -6.72 -11.98
CA ALA A 267 16.32 -5.76 -12.20
C ALA A 267 17.20 -6.23 -13.37
N GLY A 268 17.28 -5.39 -14.41
CA GLY A 268 18.16 -5.64 -15.55
C GLY A 268 19.64 -5.44 -15.23
N PRO A 269 20.54 -5.79 -16.14
CA PRO A 269 21.96 -5.51 -15.99
C PRO A 269 22.20 -4.00 -15.90
N ARG A 270 23.23 -3.63 -15.15
CA ARG A 270 23.71 -2.24 -15.04
C ARG A 270 24.67 -1.87 -16.13
#